data_815fd1f6c6155c63bc097bff1474df88
#
_entry.id   815fd1f6c6155c63bc097bff1474df88
#
_cell.length_a   1.000
_cell.length_b   1.000
_cell.length_c   1.000
_cell.angle_alpha   90.00
_cell.angle_beta   90.00
_cell.angle_gamma   90.00
#
_symmetry.space_group_name_H-M   'P 1'
#
loop_
_entity.id
_entity.type
_entity.pdbx_description
1 polymer ?
#
loop_
_entity_poly.entity_id
_entity_poly.type
_entity_poly.pdbx_seq_one_letter_code
_entity_poly.pdbx_strand_id
1 'polypeptide(L)'
;MKFDGVEHLLPDVVKTIVKLIGLPTTVRLVEQLGGTTFPVALRRSRLGEIRYEALAEIVGPEAAGQLTAHFGGDVLYIPRCVKAMRELMYRSIRAEFDVLTRDHAANHAVAQLALRYQMADRHVWRILKRADASERTVPQAELF
;
A
#
# COMPACT_ATOMS: atom_id res chain seq x y z
N MET A 1 1.12 9.75 10.80
CA MET A 1 1.41 8.96 9.67
C MET A 1 0.58 9.29 8.50
N LYS A 2 1.24 9.42 7.44
CA LYS A 2 0.73 10.22 6.36
C LYS A 2 0.37 9.38 5.18
N PHE A 3 -0.78 8.78 5.31
CA PHE A 3 -1.38 8.04 4.22
C PHE A 3 -2.27 8.91 3.36
N ASP A 4 -2.42 10.18 3.76
CA ASP A 4 -3.34 11.13 3.13
C ASP A 4 -3.05 11.35 1.65
N GLY A 5 -1.80 11.25 1.23
CA GLY A 5 -1.45 11.46 -0.17
C GLY A 5 -1.75 10.28 -1.10
N VAL A 6 -2.22 9.15 -0.59
CA VAL A 6 -2.52 7.96 -1.40
C VAL A 6 -4.01 7.67 -1.48
N GLU A 7 -4.80 8.18 -0.53
CA GLU A 7 -6.22 7.88 -0.44
C GLU A 7 -6.99 8.22 -1.72
N HIS A 8 -6.65 9.33 -2.36
CA HIS A 8 -7.32 9.73 -3.59
C HIS A 8 -7.05 8.78 -4.77
N LEU A 9 -6.04 7.92 -4.65
CA LEU A 9 -5.70 6.92 -5.66
C LEU A 9 -6.40 5.59 -5.43
N LEU A 10 -7.14 5.45 -4.32
CA LEU A 10 -7.77 4.20 -3.95
C LEU A 10 -9.22 4.14 -4.42
N PRO A 11 -9.70 2.98 -4.90
CA PRO A 11 -11.12 2.75 -5.11
C PRO A 11 -11.91 2.87 -3.80
N ASP A 12 -13.21 3.17 -3.91
CA ASP A 12 -14.06 3.38 -2.72
C ASP A 12 -14.10 2.18 -1.79
N VAL A 13 -14.16 0.97 -2.35
CA VAL A 13 -14.16 -0.26 -1.54
C VAL A 13 -12.88 -0.37 -0.71
N VAL A 14 -11.74 -0.01 -1.28
CA VAL A 14 -10.46 -0.06 -0.58
C VAL A 14 -10.39 1.02 0.48
N LYS A 15 -10.95 2.20 0.24
CA LYS A 15 -11.05 3.26 1.25
C LYS A 15 -11.85 2.78 2.47
N THR A 16 -12.92 2.04 2.24
CA THR A 16 -13.72 1.44 3.31
C THR A 16 -12.89 0.42 4.09
N ILE A 17 -12.15 -0.43 3.40
CA ILE A 17 -11.27 -1.42 4.03
C ILE A 17 -10.20 -0.73 4.90
N VAL A 18 -9.59 0.33 4.40
CA VAL A 18 -8.61 1.10 5.18
C VAL A 18 -9.21 1.64 6.47
N LYS A 19 -10.45 2.14 6.43
CA LYS A 19 -11.13 2.62 7.64
C LYS A 19 -11.38 1.50 8.65
N LEU A 20 -11.61 0.29 8.18
CA LEU A 20 -11.89 -0.86 9.05
C LEU A 20 -10.64 -1.47 9.66
N ILE A 21 -9.58 -1.65 8.89
CA ILE A 21 -8.41 -2.42 9.31
C ILE A 21 -7.09 -1.67 9.24
N GLY A 22 -7.11 -0.41 8.80
CA GLY A 22 -5.92 0.43 8.68
C GLY A 22 -5.15 0.18 7.39
N LEU A 23 -4.28 1.13 7.03
CA LEU A 23 -3.56 1.07 5.77
C LEU A 23 -2.51 -0.05 5.71
N PRO A 24 -1.67 -0.28 6.74
CA PRO A 24 -0.67 -1.34 6.66
C PRO A 24 -1.28 -2.72 6.42
N THR A 25 -2.38 -3.01 7.09
CA THR A 25 -3.08 -4.29 6.94
C THR A 25 -3.76 -4.38 5.57
N THR A 26 -4.33 -3.27 5.09
CA THR A 26 -4.93 -3.20 3.76
C THR A 26 -3.88 -3.43 2.67
N VAL A 27 -2.68 -2.88 2.83
CA VAL A 27 -1.58 -3.11 1.89
C VAL A 27 -1.26 -4.61 1.80
N ARG A 28 -1.18 -5.30 2.93
CA ARG A 28 -0.95 -6.76 2.94
C ARG A 28 -2.06 -7.51 2.20
N LEU A 29 -3.31 -7.10 2.43
CA LEU A 29 -4.46 -7.71 1.74
C LEU A 29 -4.35 -7.53 0.23
N VAL A 30 -4.06 -6.31 -0.23
CA VAL A 30 -3.91 -6.01 -1.66
C VAL A 30 -2.72 -6.75 -2.27
N GLU A 31 -1.61 -6.85 -1.56
CA GLU A 31 -0.43 -7.59 -2.05
C GLU A 31 -0.73 -9.06 -2.25
N GLN A 32 -1.50 -9.66 -1.34
CA GLN A 32 -1.80 -11.09 -1.38
C GLN A 32 -2.98 -11.44 -2.27
N LEU A 33 -4.03 -10.64 -2.28
CA LEU A 33 -5.29 -10.94 -2.95
C LEU A 33 -5.65 -9.96 -4.06
N GLY A 34 -4.84 -8.95 -4.32
CA GLY A 34 -5.13 -7.95 -5.37
C GLY A 34 -5.38 -8.59 -6.72
N GLY A 35 -6.46 -8.16 -7.37
CA GLY A 35 -6.87 -8.70 -8.65
C GLY A 35 -7.74 -9.95 -8.54
N THR A 36 -8.12 -10.37 -7.33
CA THR A 36 -8.96 -11.56 -7.13
C THR A 36 -10.30 -11.20 -6.50
N THR A 37 -11.26 -12.09 -6.71
CA THR A 37 -12.57 -12.02 -6.07
C THR A 37 -12.55 -12.94 -4.85
N PHE A 38 -12.86 -12.40 -3.69
CA PHE A 38 -12.77 -13.14 -2.43
C PHE A 38 -14.14 -13.18 -1.75
N PRO A 39 -14.69 -14.37 -1.45
CA PRO A 39 -15.93 -14.46 -0.68
C PRO A 39 -15.62 -14.27 0.80
N VAL A 40 -16.27 -13.29 1.43
CA VAL A 40 -16.14 -13.04 2.86
C VAL A 40 -17.15 -13.91 3.59
N ALA A 41 -16.66 -14.92 4.29
CA ALA A 41 -17.52 -15.94 4.90
C ALA A 41 -18.25 -15.43 6.14
N LEU A 42 -19.46 -15.96 6.37
CA LEU A 42 -20.24 -15.69 7.58
C LEU A 42 -19.88 -16.62 8.76
N ARG A 43 -18.98 -17.57 8.56
CA ARG A 43 -18.54 -18.51 9.59
C ARG A 43 -19.67 -19.40 10.11
N ARG A 44 -20.62 -19.77 9.25
CA ARG A 44 -21.77 -20.62 9.60
C ARG A 44 -21.59 -22.08 9.18
N SER A 45 -20.52 -22.38 8.44
CA SER A 45 -20.24 -23.72 7.94
C SER A 45 -18.76 -24.01 8.09
N ARG A 46 -18.38 -25.28 7.88
CA ARG A 46 -16.98 -25.68 7.89
C ARG A 46 -16.18 -24.95 6.80
N LEU A 47 -16.77 -24.80 5.62
CA LEU A 47 -16.13 -24.08 4.52
C LEU A 47 -15.97 -22.60 4.87
N GLY A 48 -16.98 -22.01 5.49
CA GLY A 48 -16.91 -20.63 5.98
C GLY A 48 -15.79 -20.41 6.98
N GLU A 49 -15.60 -21.35 7.91
CA GLU A 49 -14.49 -21.28 8.87
C GLU A 49 -13.13 -21.38 8.16
N ILE A 50 -12.99 -22.27 7.19
CA ILE A 50 -11.73 -22.40 6.42
C ILE A 50 -11.41 -21.10 5.70
N ARG A 51 -12.41 -20.47 5.09
CA ARG A 51 -12.23 -19.19 4.39
C ARG A 51 -11.88 -18.06 5.35
N TYR A 52 -12.50 -18.03 6.52
CA TYR A 52 -12.18 -17.06 7.55
C TYR A 52 -10.73 -17.22 8.03
N GLU A 53 -10.31 -18.45 8.28
CA GLU A 53 -8.94 -18.74 8.71
C GLU A 53 -7.92 -18.33 7.65
N ALA A 54 -8.21 -18.56 6.37
CA ALA A 54 -7.36 -18.14 5.27
C ALA A 54 -7.21 -16.60 5.23
N LEU A 55 -8.30 -15.89 5.45
CA LEU A 55 -8.27 -14.43 5.54
C LEU A 55 -7.47 -13.98 6.77
N ALA A 56 -7.68 -14.62 7.91
CA ALA A 56 -6.98 -14.30 9.15
C ALA A 56 -5.47 -14.51 9.05
N GLU A 57 -5.02 -15.48 8.24
CA GLU A 57 -3.59 -15.67 7.99
C GLU A 57 -2.96 -14.47 7.28
N ILE A 58 -3.72 -13.79 6.43
CA ILE A 58 -3.24 -12.64 5.67
C ILE A 58 -3.27 -11.37 6.52
N VAL A 59 -4.39 -11.10 7.19
CA VAL A 59 -4.64 -9.81 7.84
C VAL A 59 -4.62 -9.86 9.37
N GLY A 60 -4.58 -11.05 9.94
CA GLY A 60 -4.68 -11.26 11.37
C GLY A 60 -6.13 -11.48 11.82
N PRO A 61 -6.34 -12.12 12.99
CA PRO A 61 -7.69 -12.48 13.44
C PRO A 61 -8.57 -11.27 13.73
N GLU A 62 -8.02 -10.21 14.28
CA GLU A 62 -8.79 -9.00 14.59
C GLU A 62 -9.32 -8.33 13.33
N ALA A 63 -8.45 -8.11 12.34
CA ALA A 63 -8.84 -7.51 11.07
C ALA A 63 -9.81 -8.41 10.30
N ALA A 64 -9.57 -9.72 10.31
CA ALA A 64 -10.48 -10.68 9.67
C ALA A 64 -11.87 -10.61 10.29
N GLY A 65 -11.95 -10.46 11.62
CA GLY A 65 -13.23 -10.27 12.32
C GLY A 65 -13.94 -8.99 11.89
N GLN A 66 -13.22 -7.90 11.77
CA GLN A 66 -13.76 -6.62 11.32
C GLN A 66 -14.28 -6.67 9.88
N LEU A 67 -13.54 -7.31 9.00
CA LEU A 67 -13.97 -7.50 7.61
C LEU A 67 -15.21 -8.39 7.52
N THR A 68 -15.25 -9.47 8.31
CA THR A 68 -16.40 -10.36 8.35
C THR A 68 -17.63 -9.65 8.89
N ALA A 69 -17.49 -8.81 9.91
CA ALA A 69 -18.60 -8.05 10.46
C ALA A 69 -19.20 -7.08 9.45
N HIS A 70 -18.37 -6.48 8.59
CA HIS A 70 -18.85 -5.50 7.61
C HIS A 70 -19.29 -6.13 6.29
N PHE A 71 -18.52 -7.08 5.77
CA PHE A 71 -18.72 -7.67 4.45
C PHE A 71 -19.20 -9.12 4.47
N GLY A 72 -19.45 -9.69 5.64
CA GLY A 72 -19.81 -11.10 5.75
C GLY A 72 -21.01 -11.47 4.90
N GLY A 73 -20.88 -12.52 4.12
CA GLY A 73 -21.86 -12.95 3.15
C GLY A 73 -21.70 -12.35 1.76
N ASP A 74 -20.88 -11.32 1.60
CA ASP A 74 -20.64 -10.68 0.31
C ASP A 74 -19.44 -11.28 -0.41
N VAL A 75 -19.43 -11.10 -1.71
CA VAL A 75 -18.27 -11.42 -2.56
C VAL A 75 -17.55 -10.11 -2.83
N LEU A 76 -16.28 -10.04 -2.46
CA LEU A 76 -15.49 -8.82 -2.51
C LEU A 76 -14.39 -8.94 -3.55
N TYR A 77 -14.39 -8.06 -4.54
CA TYR A 77 -13.27 -7.94 -5.46
C TYR A 77 -12.21 -7.04 -4.83
N ILE A 78 -10.98 -7.54 -4.74
CA ILE A 78 -9.85 -6.76 -4.22
C ILE A 78 -9.06 -6.20 -5.41
N PRO A 79 -9.14 -4.88 -5.67
CA PRO A 79 -8.36 -4.29 -6.76
C PRO A 79 -6.86 -4.37 -6.48
N ARG A 80 -6.05 -4.34 -7.52
CA ARG A 80 -4.59 -4.32 -7.38
C ARG A 80 -4.04 -3.00 -6.89
N CYS A 81 -4.79 -1.92 -7.06
CA CYS A 81 -4.40 -0.57 -6.59
C CYS A 81 -3.00 -0.16 -7.07
N VAL A 82 -2.70 -0.39 -8.36
CA VAL A 82 -1.34 -0.24 -8.91
C VAL A 82 -0.78 1.15 -8.66
N LYS A 83 -1.56 2.19 -8.87
CA LYS A 83 -1.10 3.59 -8.68
C LYS A 83 -0.79 3.89 -7.22
N ALA A 84 -1.67 3.47 -6.32
CA ALA A 84 -1.48 3.68 -4.88
C ALA A 84 -0.29 2.89 -4.36
N MET A 85 -0.16 1.62 -4.76
CA MET A 85 0.96 0.76 -4.35
C MET A 85 2.29 1.30 -4.85
N ARG A 86 2.31 1.82 -6.08
CA ARG A 86 3.49 2.46 -6.65
C ARG A 86 3.91 3.69 -5.85
N GLU A 87 2.94 4.54 -5.50
CA GLU A 87 3.24 5.75 -4.73
C GLU A 87 3.76 5.41 -3.33
N LEU A 88 3.21 4.39 -2.68
CA LEU A 88 3.71 3.92 -1.40
C LEU A 88 5.16 3.42 -1.52
N MET A 89 5.48 2.69 -2.58
CA MET A 89 6.84 2.24 -2.84
C MET A 89 7.78 3.43 -3.06
N TYR A 90 7.37 4.43 -3.82
CA TYR A 90 8.17 5.63 -4.07
C TYR A 90 8.45 6.39 -2.78
N ARG A 91 7.47 6.49 -1.89
CA ARG A 91 7.66 7.10 -0.56
C ARG A 91 8.67 6.33 0.28
N SER A 92 8.63 5.00 0.24
CA SER A 92 9.60 4.16 0.92
C SER A 92 11.01 4.41 0.40
N ILE A 93 11.16 4.51 -0.93
CA ILE A 93 12.46 4.79 -1.56
C ILE A 93 12.99 6.16 -1.11
N ARG A 94 12.16 7.19 -1.09
CA ARG A 94 12.57 8.54 -0.64
C ARG A 94 12.99 8.53 0.82
N ALA A 95 12.22 7.88 1.68
CA ALA A 95 12.52 7.79 3.10
C ALA A 95 13.82 7.03 3.36
N GLU A 96 14.04 5.91 2.67
CA GLU A 96 15.28 5.14 2.80
C GLU A 96 16.48 5.91 2.25
N PHE A 97 16.29 6.66 1.17
CA PHE A 97 17.35 7.51 0.64
C PHE A 97 17.79 8.56 1.66
N ASP A 98 16.83 9.20 2.33
CA ASP A 98 17.15 10.21 3.36
C ASP A 98 17.93 9.60 4.52
N VAL A 99 17.59 8.38 4.90
CA VAL A 99 18.34 7.67 5.97
C VAL A 99 19.74 7.29 5.51
N LEU A 100 19.87 6.72 4.31
CA LEU A 100 21.16 6.25 3.79
C LEU A 100 22.14 7.39 3.54
N THR A 101 21.65 8.56 3.12
CA THR A 101 22.52 9.70 2.81
C THR A 101 23.02 10.44 4.04
N ARG A 102 22.59 10.05 5.23
CA ARG A 102 23.20 10.54 6.48
C ARG A 102 24.64 10.06 6.64
N ASP A 103 24.91 8.83 6.18
CA ASP A 103 26.21 8.16 6.38
C ASP A 103 26.93 7.83 5.06
N HIS A 104 26.25 7.92 3.91
CA HIS A 104 26.77 7.50 2.62
C HIS A 104 26.54 8.56 1.56
N ALA A 105 27.35 8.53 0.51
CA ALA A 105 27.14 9.39 -0.66
C ALA A 105 25.87 9.00 -1.39
N ALA A 106 25.28 9.98 -2.09
CA ALA A 106 24.03 9.79 -2.82
C ALA A 106 24.10 8.66 -3.84
N ASN A 107 25.21 8.54 -4.58
CA ASN A 107 25.39 7.47 -5.57
C ASN A 107 25.38 6.09 -4.92
N HIS A 108 25.99 5.95 -3.77
CA HIS A 108 25.98 4.70 -3.01
C HIS A 108 24.57 4.34 -2.54
N ALA A 109 23.83 5.32 -2.00
CA ALA A 109 22.46 5.13 -1.57
C ALA A 109 21.56 4.68 -2.72
N VAL A 110 21.68 5.32 -3.87
CA VAL A 110 20.90 4.96 -5.06
C VAL A 110 21.24 3.55 -5.54
N ALA A 111 22.51 3.19 -5.55
CA ALA A 111 22.91 1.83 -5.95
C ALA A 111 22.30 0.77 -5.02
N GLN A 112 22.31 1.01 -3.71
CA GLN A 112 21.70 0.09 -2.75
C GLN A 112 20.18 -0.03 -2.95
N LEU A 113 19.50 1.09 -3.17
CA LEU A 113 18.05 1.10 -3.40
C LEU A 113 17.68 0.39 -4.70
N ALA A 114 18.47 0.60 -5.75
CA ALA A 114 18.26 -0.08 -7.02
C ALA A 114 18.30 -1.61 -6.87
N LEU A 115 19.27 -2.10 -6.11
CA LEU A 115 19.39 -3.54 -5.84
C LEU A 115 18.25 -4.04 -4.94
N ARG A 116 17.90 -3.29 -3.91
CA ARG A 116 16.84 -3.68 -2.96
C ARG A 116 15.48 -3.76 -3.63
N TYR A 117 15.15 -2.78 -4.46
CA TYR A 117 13.85 -2.70 -5.12
C TYR A 117 13.85 -3.31 -6.52
N GLN A 118 14.96 -3.89 -6.95
CA GLN A 118 15.11 -4.58 -8.23
C GLN A 118 14.71 -3.69 -9.41
N MET A 119 15.28 -2.50 -9.45
CA MET A 119 15.04 -1.54 -10.53
C MET A 119 16.36 -0.88 -10.94
N ALA A 120 16.35 -0.22 -12.09
CA ALA A 120 17.53 0.50 -12.58
C ALA A 120 17.83 1.72 -11.71
N ASP A 121 19.10 2.06 -11.54
CA ASP A 121 19.52 3.24 -10.81
C ASP A 121 18.92 4.53 -11.40
N ARG A 122 18.80 4.62 -12.71
CA ARG A 122 18.14 5.74 -13.39
C ARG A 122 16.71 5.92 -12.93
N HIS A 123 16.02 4.82 -12.69
CA HIS A 123 14.64 4.86 -12.22
C HIS A 123 14.58 5.40 -10.79
N VAL A 124 15.51 4.99 -9.93
CA VAL A 124 15.60 5.54 -8.57
C VAL A 124 15.82 7.04 -8.62
N TRP A 125 16.78 7.52 -9.42
CA TRP A 125 17.04 8.95 -9.57
C TRP A 125 15.80 9.70 -10.07
N ARG A 126 15.06 9.10 -10.97
CA ARG A 126 13.83 9.70 -11.51
C ARG A 126 12.76 9.88 -10.42
N ILE A 127 12.62 8.87 -9.55
CA ILE A 127 11.70 8.93 -8.40
C ILE A 127 12.09 10.07 -7.46
N LEU A 128 13.37 10.19 -7.15
CA LEU A 128 13.87 11.23 -6.25
C LEU A 128 13.70 12.64 -6.84
N LYS A 129 13.97 12.80 -8.13
CA LYS A 129 13.77 14.09 -8.82
C LYS A 129 12.31 14.51 -8.89
N ARG A 130 11.40 13.55 -9.05
CA ARG A 130 9.97 13.83 -9.06
C ARG A 130 9.48 14.42 -7.75
N ALA A 131 9.97 13.90 -6.64
CA ALA A 131 9.63 14.42 -5.32
C ALA A 131 10.04 15.89 -5.19
N ASP A 132 11.28 16.21 -5.60
CA ASP A 132 11.78 17.58 -5.56
C ASP A 132 10.93 18.52 -6.42
N ALA A 133 10.57 18.09 -7.62
CA ALA A 133 9.72 18.87 -8.52
C ALA A 133 8.33 19.11 -7.93
N SER A 134 7.73 18.10 -7.30
CA SER A 134 6.44 18.22 -6.63
C SER A 134 6.49 19.20 -5.47
N GLU A 135 7.52 19.15 -4.67
CA GLU A 135 7.71 20.05 -3.54
C GLU A 135 7.87 21.49 -4.00
N ARG A 136 8.53 21.71 -5.12
CA ARG A 136 8.69 23.05 -5.69
C ARG A 136 7.39 23.59 -6.29
N THR A 137 6.57 22.72 -6.83
CA THR A 137 5.35 23.12 -7.53
C THR A 137 4.24 23.55 -6.56
N VAL A 138 4.12 22.89 -5.41
CA VAL A 138 3.07 23.16 -4.43
C VAL A 138 3.09 24.61 -3.94
N PRO A 139 4.24 25.19 -3.50
CA PRO A 139 4.26 26.60 -3.09
C PRO A 139 3.88 27.57 -4.20
N GLN A 140 4.25 27.27 -5.44
CA GLN A 140 3.88 28.12 -6.58
C GLN A 140 2.38 28.06 -6.86
N ALA A 141 1.77 26.90 -6.73
CA ALA A 141 0.34 26.74 -6.92
C ALA A 141 -0.48 27.53 -5.89
N GLU A 142 0.03 27.66 -4.68
CA GLU A 142 -0.62 28.43 -3.62
C GLU A 142 -0.56 29.93 -3.85
N LEU A 143 0.42 30.40 -4.61
CA LEU A 143 0.59 31.82 -4.92
C LEU A 143 -0.36 32.32 -6.01
N PHE A 144 -0.94 31.44 -6.76
CA PHE A 144 -1.87 31.74 -7.83
C PHE A 144 -3.27 31.23 -7.53
#